data_150bf631b206fd4881653daf1ba2ac05
#
_entry.id   150bf631b206fd4881653daf1ba2ac05
#
_cell.length_a   1.000
_cell.length_b   1.000
_cell.length_c   1.000
_cell.angle_alpha   90.00
_cell.angle_beta   90.00
_cell.angle_gamma   90.00
#
_symmetry.space_group_name_H-M   'P 1'
#
loop_
_entity.id
_entity.type
_entity.pdbx_description
1 polymer ?
#
loop_
_entity_poly.entity_id
_entity_poly.type
_entity_poly.pdbx_seq_one_letter_code
_entity_poly.pdbx_strand_id
1 'polypeptide(L)'
;MTQGFVVELFGLPGSGKSYLAMELLRISADIGLPMNLPVACVGPAVPSLPRRARKLGLAAGQMLQRPVPSFITMRSIVMFQRPRTEGLSRCMQWAITQRLLTSAGRTPGVHLFDEGLLQALWSVGLRGDVTPTLRSLEQRSGRYAMPDLVVTVHMSIDEIEDRLAARLSRHSRLQERLDPIVRRRELARGAELVGSLVAWWEHNAPGPGRLIEIRNDPGRDLHGEAVALLDMIVSRAHLASRPVAQRDGSF
;
A
#
# COMPACT_ATOMS: atom_id res chain seq x y z
N MET A 1 17.68 1.59 -14.92
CA MET A 1 16.27 1.17 -14.88
C MET A 1 15.48 2.11 -15.76
N THR A 2 14.80 1.59 -16.80
CA THR A 2 14.00 2.39 -17.75
C THR A 2 12.56 2.57 -17.32
N GLN A 3 12.08 1.76 -16.36
CA GLN A 3 10.75 1.82 -15.76
C GLN A 3 10.87 1.87 -14.23
N GLY A 4 9.83 2.37 -13.57
CA GLY A 4 9.76 2.37 -12.12
C GLY A 4 9.47 0.98 -11.57
N PHE A 5 10.06 0.67 -10.42
CA PHE A 5 9.77 -0.53 -9.63
C PHE A 5 8.99 -0.13 -8.37
N VAL A 6 7.78 -0.63 -8.26
CA VAL A 6 6.84 -0.23 -7.21
C VAL A 6 6.81 -1.26 -6.09
N VAL A 7 7.12 -0.81 -4.88
CA VAL A 7 7.09 -1.62 -3.66
C VAL A 7 6.00 -1.09 -2.73
N GLU A 8 5.11 -1.95 -2.28
CA GLU A 8 4.08 -1.61 -1.27
C GLU A 8 4.40 -2.29 0.06
N LEU A 9 4.49 -1.49 1.14
CA LEU A 9 4.49 -1.99 2.51
C LEU A 9 3.05 -2.15 2.98
N PHE A 10 2.66 -3.36 3.34
CA PHE A 10 1.29 -3.69 3.71
C PHE A 10 1.20 -4.32 5.10
N GLY A 11 0.13 -4.08 5.82
CA GLY A 11 -0.12 -4.62 7.16
C GLY A 11 -1.03 -3.72 7.99
N LEU A 12 -1.26 -4.10 9.24
CA LEU A 12 -2.14 -3.37 10.14
C LEU A 12 -1.63 -1.96 10.47
N PRO A 13 -2.51 -1.00 10.77
CA PRO A 13 -2.10 0.26 11.39
C PRO A 13 -1.36 -0.01 12.70
N GLY A 14 -0.20 0.61 12.88
CA GLY A 14 0.64 0.36 14.07
C GLY A 14 1.73 -0.69 13.89
N SER A 15 1.71 -1.50 12.82
CA SER A 15 2.72 -2.54 12.59
C SER A 15 4.14 -2.01 12.29
N GLY A 16 4.33 -0.68 12.09
CA GLY A 16 5.65 -0.09 11.88
C GLY A 16 6.01 0.20 10.41
N LYS A 17 5.08 0.03 9.46
CA LYS A 17 5.31 0.29 8.03
C LYS A 17 5.97 1.64 7.73
N SER A 18 5.43 2.72 8.28
CA SER A 18 5.96 4.07 8.02
C SER A 18 7.36 4.27 8.60
N TYR A 19 7.67 3.62 9.73
CA TYR A 19 9.03 3.62 10.27
C TYR A 19 9.98 2.86 9.34
N LEU A 20 9.60 1.66 8.91
CA LEU A 20 10.36 0.87 7.94
C LEU A 20 10.57 1.63 6.63
N ALA A 21 9.52 2.33 6.12
CA ALA A 21 9.62 3.15 4.94
C ALA A 21 10.68 4.25 5.06
N MET A 22 10.69 4.96 6.19
CA MET A 22 11.66 6.03 6.45
C MET A 22 13.08 5.47 6.60
N GLU A 23 13.24 4.31 7.22
CA GLU A 23 14.55 3.67 7.37
C GLU A 23 15.09 3.20 6.01
N LEU A 24 14.27 2.58 5.17
CA LEU A 24 14.64 2.22 3.80
C LEU A 24 15.06 3.44 2.98
N LEU A 25 14.33 4.56 3.08
CA LEU A 25 14.70 5.80 2.41
C LEU A 25 16.04 6.34 2.89
N ARG A 26 16.28 6.30 4.21
CA ARG A 26 17.55 6.76 4.80
C ARG A 26 18.72 5.92 4.28
N ILE A 27 18.62 4.58 4.38
CA ILE A 27 19.68 3.66 3.93
C ILE A 27 19.90 3.80 2.42
N SER A 28 18.82 3.91 1.63
CA SER A 28 18.93 4.07 0.17
C SER A 28 19.65 5.36 -0.22
N ALA A 29 19.44 6.46 0.53
CA ALA A 29 20.15 7.72 0.32
C ALA A 29 21.65 7.60 0.62
N ASP A 30 22.02 6.88 1.70
CA ASP A 30 23.41 6.66 2.09
C ASP A 30 24.21 5.89 1.03
N ILE A 31 23.55 5.01 0.26
CA ILE A 31 24.18 4.24 -0.83
C ILE A 31 23.94 4.84 -2.22
N GLY A 32 23.33 6.02 -2.31
CA GLY A 32 23.06 6.71 -3.58
C GLY A 32 22.01 6.05 -4.46
N LEU A 33 21.12 5.22 -3.90
CA LEU A 33 20.03 4.58 -4.64
C LEU A 33 18.82 5.52 -4.75
N PRO A 34 18.32 5.86 -5.96
CA PRO A 34 17.14 6.71 -6.09
C PRO A 34 15.86 5.96 -5.66
N MET A 35 15.46 6.18 -4.41
CA MET A 35 14.20 5.68 -3.84
C MET A 35 13.28 6.84 -3.49
N ASN A 36 11.99 6.73 -3.80
CA ASN A 36 11.01 7.78 -3.59
C ASN A 36 9.80 7.26 -2.81
N LEU A 37 9.15 8.15 -2.04
CA LEU A 37 7.89 7.90 -1.34
C LEU A 37 6.77 8.77 -1.96
N PRO A 38 6.09 8.30 -3.03
CA PRO A 38 5.12 9.14 -3.76
C PRO A 38 3.96 9.64 -2.90
N VAL A 39 3.56 8.88 -1.86
CA VAL A 39 2.47 9.25 -0.94
C VAL A 39 2.81 10.47 -0.11
N ALA A 40 4.10 10.77 0.13
CA ALA A 40 4.53 11.94 0.90
C ALA A 40 3.99 13.26 0.33
N CYS A 41 3.78 13.35 -0.99
CA CYS A 41 3.26 14.55 -1.64
C CYS A 41 1.83 14.91 -1.24
N VAL A 42 1.07 13.99 -0.66
CA VAL A 42 -0.30 14.17 -0.16
C VAL A 42 -0.42 13.87 1.34
N GLY A 43 0.71 13.63 2.00
CA GLY A 43 0.81 13.30 3.42
C GLY A 43 0.52 14.46 4.37
N PRO A 44 0.51 14.20 5.68
CA PRO A 44 0.18 15.19 6.71
C PRO A 44 1.20 16.34 6.80
N ALA A 45 2.44 16.15 6.37
CA ALA A 45 3.46 17.18 6.33
C ALA A 45 3.16 18.32 5.33
N VAL A 46 2.30 18.08 4.33
CA VAL A 46 1.87 19.11 3.38
C VAL A 46 0.77 19.96 4.00
N PRO A 47 0.82 21.31 3.94
CA PRO A 47 -0.23 22.18 4.44
C PRO A 47 -1.61 21.83 3.89
N SER A 48 -2.67 22.05 4.69
CA SER A 48 -4.01 21.50 4.42
C SER A 48 -4.61 21.91 3.07
N LEU A 49 -4.45 23.18 2.67
CA LEU A 49 -5.05 23.69 1.43
C LEU A 49 -4.36 23.13 0.18
N PRO A 50 -3.02 23.25 -0.01
CA PRO A 50 -2.34 22.65 -1.16
C PRO A 50 -2.48 21.12 -1.19
N ARG A 51 -2.51 20.46 -0.02
CA ARG A 51 -2.76 19.03 0.07
C ARG A 51 -4.14 18.64 -0.49
N ARG A 52 -5.20 19.37 -0.14
CA ARG A 52 -6.56 19.12 -0.66
C ARG A 52 -6.61 19.34 -2.17
N ALA A 53 -6.06 20.46 -2.66
CA ALA A 53 -6.01 20.74 -4.10
C ALA A 53 -5.25 19.65 -4.86
N ARG A 54 -4.10 19.18 -4.34
CA ARG A 54 -3.32 18.10 -4.95
C ARG A 54 -4.08 16.78 -4.95
N LYS A 55 -4.75 16.42 -3.85
CA LYS A 55 -5.61 15.21 -3.79
C LYS A 55 -6.72 15.25 -4.84
N LEU A 56 -7.41 16.38 -4.96
CA LEU A 56 -8.46 16.54 -5.97
C LEU A 56 -7.89 16.46 -7.39
N GLY A 57 -6.75 17.11 -7.68
CA GLY A 57 -6.08 17.04 -8.98
C GLY A 57 -5.66 15.61 -9.37
N LEU A 58 -5.10 14.85 -8.42
CA LEU A 58 -4.73 13.45 -8.64
C LEU A 58 -5.96 12.57 -8.92
N ALA A 59 -7.02 12.72 -8.13
CA ALA A 59 -8.27 11.98 -8.32
C ALA A 59 -8.94 12.31 -9.67
N ALA A 60 -9.03 13.59 -10.01
CA ALA A 60 -9.55 14.04 -11.31
C ALA A 60 -8.69 13.53 -12.48
N GLY A 61 -7.36 13.60 -12.35
CA GLY A 61 -6.44 13.06 -13.34
C GLY A 61 -6.60 11.56 -13.58
N GLN A 62 -6.89 10.78 -12.53
CA GLN A 62 -7.19 9.35 -12.66
C GLN A 62 -8.50 9.13 -13.41
N MET A 63 -9.55 9.90 -13.08
CA MET A 63 -10.84 9.80 -13.74
C MET A 63 -10.75 10.16 -15.23
N LEU A 64 -10.00 11.20 -15.58
CA LEU A 64 -9.80 11.61 -16.97
C LEU A 64 -8.99 10.59 -17.79
N GLN A 65 -7.97 9.98 -17.19
CA GLN A 65 -7.12 9.02 -17.91
C GLN A 65 -7.77 7.64 -18.10
N ARG A 66 -8.56 7.21 -17.12
CA ARG A 66 -9.19 5.88 -17.11
C ARG A 66 -10.64 5.95 -16.62
N PRO A 67 -11.55 6.63 -17.36
CA PRO A 67 -12.89 6.92 -16.87
C PRO A 67 -13.71 5.66 -16.58
N VAL A 68 -13.76 4.73 -17.51
CA VAL A 68 -14.60 3.52 -17.38
C VAL A 68 -14.14 2.60 -16.26
N PRO A 69 -12.84 2.18 -16.17
CA PRO A 69 -12.37 1.38 -15.04
C PRO A 69 -12.59 2.07 -13.69
N SER A 70 -12.27 3.38 -13.61
CA SER A 70 -12.41 4.15 -12.38
C SER A 70 -13.87 4.21 -11.92
N PHE A 71 -14.80 4.50 -12.82
CA PHE A 71 -16.22 4.56 -12.49
C PHE A 71 -16.76 3.22 -11.96
N ILE A 72 -16.42 2.11 -12.61
CA ILE A 72 -16.90 0.79 -12.19
C ILE A 72 -16.38 0.42 -10.80
N THR A 73 -15.09 0.62 -10.53
CA THR A 73 -14.52 0.33 -9.21
C THR A 73 -15.08 1.27 -8.14
N MET A 74 -15.21 2.56 -8.43
CA MET A 74 -15.81 3.50 -7.48
C MET A 74 -17.27 3.15 -7.18
N ARG A 75 -18.05 2.74 -8.18
CA ARG A 75 -19.41 2.26 -7.97
C ARG A 75 -19.42 1.06 -7.03
N SER A 76 -18.55 0.06 -7.23
CA SER A 76 -18.47 -1.10 -6.33
C SER A 76 -18.11 -0.68 -4.90
N ILE A 77 -17.17 0.26 -4.72
CA ILE A 77 -16.83 0.79 -3.40
C ILE A 77 -18.04 1.45 -2.74
N VAL A 78 -18.70 2.39 -3.42
CA VAL A 78 -19.81 3.17 -2.83
C VAL A 78 -21.01 2.29 -2.49
N MET A 79 -21.34 1.31 -3.34
CA MET A 79 -22.51 0.44 -3.13
C MET A 79 -22.37 -0.44 -1.89
N PHE A 80 -21.15 -0.85 -1.52
CA PHE A 80 -20.91 -1.80 -0.44
C PHE A 80 -20.31 -1.16 0.82
N GLN A 81 -20.19 0.18 0.86
CA GLN A 81 -19.74 0.92 2.06
C GLN A 81 -20.93 1.45 2.88
N ARG A 82 -20.80 1.37 4.21
CA ARG A 82 -21.73 2.01 5.16
C ARG A 82 -20.92 2.76 6.23
N PRO A 83 -21.20 4.05 6.51
CA PRO A 83 -22.14 4.93 5.78
C PRO A 83 -21.62 5.35 4.39
N ARG A 84 -22.50 5.81 3.50
CA ARG A 84 -22.15 6.23 2.11
C ARG A 84 -21.11 7.36 2.04
N THR A 85 -21.05 8.21 3.07
CA THR A 85 -20.05 9.28 3.16
C THR A 85 -18.63 8.75 3.25
N GLU A 86 -18.42 7.59 3.87
CA GLU A 86 -17.12 6.90 3.86
C GLU A 86 -16.79 6.37 2.48
N GLY A 87 -17.76 5.91 1.72
CA GLY A 87 -17.57 5.43 0.35
C GLY A 87 -16.89 6.46 -0.55
N LEU A 88 -17.32 7.73 -0.51
CA LEU A 88 -16.67 8.80 -1.28
C LEU A 88 -15.21 9.02 -0.87
N SER A 89 -14.92 9.01 0.43
CA SER A 89 -13.54 9.11 0.92
C SER A 89 -12.67 7.95 0.43
N ARG A 90 -13.21 6.72 0.39
CA ARG A 90 -12.51 5.53 -0.12
C ARG A 90 -12.31 5.60 -1.63
N CYS A 91 -13.31 6.07 -2.38
CA CYS A 91 -13.17 6.31 -3.80
C CYS A 91 -12.05 7.31 -4.11
N MET A 92 -12.00 8.41 -3.37
CA MET A 92 -10.95 9.40 -3.55
C MET A 92 -9.57 8.80 -3.22
N GLN A 93 -9.44 8.08 -2.11
CA GLN A 93 -8.19 7.41 -1.73
C GLN A 93 -7.75 6.42 -2.81
N TRP A 94 -8.67 5.57 -3.29
CA TRP A 94 -8.40 4.62 -4.37
C TRP A 94 -7.93 5.32 -5.65
N ALA A 95 -8.62 6.39 -6.09
CA ALA A 95 -8.24 7.13 -7.28
C ALA A 95 -6.85 7.77 -7.17
N ILE A 96 -6.53 8.38 -6.03
CA ILE A 96 -5.21 8.94 -5.75
C ILE A 96 -4.15 7.84 -5.80
N THR A 97 -4.38 6.71 -5.13
CA THR A 97 -3.46 5.58 -5.10
C THR A 97 -3.20 5.04 -6.51
N GLN A 98 -4.23 4.80 -7.31
CA GLN A 98 -4.08 4.34 -8.70
C GLN A 98 -3.31 5.35 -9.57
N ARG A 99 -3.52 6.65 -9.37
CA ARG A 99 -2.79 7.69 -10.07
C ARG A 99 -1.31 7.70 -9.71
N LEU A 100 -1.00 7.61 -8.43
CA LEU A 100 0.38 7.56 -7.93
C LEU A 100 1.11 6.30 -8.38
N LEU A 101 0.47 5.13 -8.30
CA LEU A 101 1.04 3.86 -8.78
C LEU A 101 1.31 3.91 -10.29
N THR A 102 0.37 4.43 -11.07
CA THR A 102 0.55 4.59 -12.53
C THR A 102 1.71 5.52 -12.86
N SER A 103 1.86 6.62 -12.11
CA SER A 103 2.96 7.56 -12.29
C SER A 103 4.30 6.93 -11.88
N ALA A 104 4.34 6.25 -10.73
CA ALA A 104 5.52 5.58 -10.22
C ALA A 104 6.05 4.51 -11.18
N GLY A 105 5.18 3.67 -11.75
CA GLY A 105 5.59 2.65 -12.71
C GLY A 105 6.19 3.21 -14.03
N ARG A 106 5.93 4.51 -14.32
CA ARG A 106 6.49 5.20 -15.50
C ARG A 106 7.76 5.99 -15.22
N THR A 107 8.04 6.27 -13.96
CA THR A 107 9.19 7.08 -13.53
C THR A 107 10.32 6.14 -13.13
N PRO A 108 11.52 6.25 -13.71
CA PRO A 108 12.65 5.39 -13.32
C PRO A 108 12.96 5.48 -11.82
N GLY A 109 13.38 4.36 -11.23
CA GLY A 109 13.75 4.25 -9.82
C GLY A 109 12.86 3.31 -9.01
N VAL A 110 13.12 3.20 -7.71
CA VAL A 110 12.32 2.45 -6.76
C VAL A 110 11.33 3.38 -6.08
N HIS A 111 10.05 3.02 -6.11
CA HIS A 111 8.96 3.79 -5.52
C HIS A 111 8.32 3.00 -4.40
N LEU A 112 8.48 3.49 -3.18
CA LEU A 112 7.97 2.86 -1.96
C LEU A 112 6.61 3.45 -1.59
N PHE A 113 5.64 2.59 -1.27
CA PHE A 113 4.32 2.97 -0.81
C PHE A 113 4.08 2.38 0.58
N ASP A 114 3.93 3.21 1.59
CA ASP A 114 3.47 2.81 2.93
C ASP A 114 1.93 2.80 3.04
N GLU A 115 1.25 3.41 2.06
CA GLU A 115 -0.19 3.35 1.81
C GLU A 115 -0.43 3.15 0.31
N GLY A 116 -0.48 1.90 -0.16
CA GLY A 116 -0.65 1.53 -1.56
C GLY A 116 -2.03 0.97 -1.88
N LEU A 117 -2.09 0.09 -2.89
CA LEU A 117 -3.31 -0.54 -3.40
C LEU A 117 -3.96 -1.46 -2.34
N LEU A 118 -3.16 -2.36 -1.74
CA LEU A 118 -3.66 -3.30 -0.74
C LEU A 118 -4.16 -2.56 0.50
N GLN A 119 -3.48 -1.48 0.91
CA GLN A 119 -3.93 -0.65 2.02
C GLN A 119 -5.24 0.09 1.69
N ALA A 120 -5.44 0.53 0.45
CA ALA A 120 -6.71 1.13 0.00
C ALA A 120 -7.84 0.09 0.01
N LEU A 121 -7.61 -1.13 -0.49
CA LEU A 121 -8.56 -2.24 -0.48
C LEU A 121 -8.88 -2.70 0.96
N TRP A 122 -7.87 -2.78 1.82
CA TRP A 122 -8.06 -3.05 3.25
C TRP A 122 -8.99 -2.01 3.90
N SER A 123 -8.79 -0.76 3.58
CA SER A 123 -9.65 0.33 4.06
C SER A 123 -11.09 0.21 3.59
N VAL A 124 -11.34 -0.36 2.40
CA VAL A 124 -12.68 -0.70 1.90
C VAL A 124 -13.28 -1.86 2.68
N GLY A 125 -12.51 -2.96 2.85
CA GLY A 125 -12.98 -4.18 3.50
C GLY A 125 -13.21 -4.04 5.00
N LEU A 126 -12.51 -3.12 5.68
CA LEU A 126 -12.67 -2.92 7.12
C LEU A 126 -14.09 -2.49 7.52
N ARG A 127 -14.77 -1.70 6.69
CA ARG A 127 -16.11 -1.13 6.95
C ARG A 127 -17.18 -1.56 5.94
N GLY A 128 -16.81 -2.46 5.01
CA GLY A 128 -17.72 -2.91 3.97
C GLY A 128 -17.34 -4.29 3.45
N ASP A 129 -17.88 -4.64 2.27
CA ASP A 129 -17.47 -5.82 1.53
C ASP A 129 -16.52 -5.42 0.41
N VAL A 130 -15.28 -5.92 0.46
CA VAL A 130 -14.25 -5.67 -0.56
C VAL A 130 -14.38 -6.61 -1.75
N THR A 131 -15.08 -7.74 -1.61
CA THR A 131 -15.18 -8.80 -2.64
C THR A 131 -15.65 -8.29 -4.01
N PRO A 132 -16.69 -7.44 -4.10
CA PRO A 132 -17.11 -6.91 -5.40
C PRO A 132 -16.04 -6.04 -6.05
N THR A 133 -15.25 -5.32 -5.24
CA THR A 133 -14.12 -4.51 -5.74
C THR A 133 -13.01 -5.40 -6.26
N LEU A 134 -12.63 -6.47 -5.54
CA LEU A 134 -11.62 -7.44 -5.97
C LEU A 134 -12.03 -8.12 -7.29
N ARG A 135 -13.25 -8.61 -7.40
CA ARG A 135 -13.79 -9.18 -8.65
C ARG A 135 -13.72 -8.19 -9.83
N SER A 136 -14.00 -6.90 -9.57
CA SER A 136 -13.88 -5.85 -10.60
C SER A 136 -12.44 -5.66 -11.05
N LEU A 137 -11.46 -5.81 -10.16
CA LEU A 137 -10.03 -5.71 -10.48
C LEU A 137 -9.57 -6.95 -11.28
N GLU A 138 -9.97 -8.15 -10.88
CA GLU A 138 -9.67 -9.42 -11.57
C GLU A 138 -10.17 -9.41 -13.02
N GLN A 139 -11.45 -9.07 -13.23
CA GLN A 139 -12.07 -9.01 -14.56
C GLN A 139 -11.40 -8.02 -15.50
N ARG A 140 -10.58 -7.12 -14.98
CA ARG A 140 -9.91 -6.05 -15.72
C ARG A 140 -8.41 -6.00 -15.42
N SER A 141 -7.81 -7.16 -15.17
CA SER A 141 -6.37 -7.29 -14.99
C SER A 141 -5.62 -6.60 -16.15
N GLY A 142 -4.54 -5.90 -15.84
CA GLY A 142 -3.81 -5.07 -16.80
C GLY A 142 -4.37 -3.66 -17.02
N ARG A 143 -5.58 -3.33 -16.52
CA ARG A 143 -6.15 -1.96 -16.58
C ARG A 143 -5.88 -1.15 -15.31
N TYR A 144 -5.36 -1.77 -14.27
CA TYR A 144 -5.01 -1.13 -13.00
C TYR A 144 -3.51 -1.22 -12.76
N ALA A 145 -2.97 -0.20 -12.11
CA ALA A 145 -1.59 -0.26 -11.65
C ALA A 145 -1.53 -1.12 -10.38
N MET A 146 -0.63 -2.10 -10.40
CA MET A 146 -0.35 -3.01 -9.29
C MET A 146 1.07 -2.79 -8.79
N PRO A 147 1.37 -3.03 -7.50
CA PRO A 147 2.75 -3.05 -7.04
C PRO A 147 3.52 -4.23 -7.66
N ASP A 148 4.80 -4.03 -7.93
CA ASP A 148 5.71 -5.07 -8.41
C ASP A 148 6.14 -6.01 -7.28
N LEU A 149 6.19 -5.49 -6.05
CA LEU A 149 6.56 -6.20 -4.84
C LEU A 149 5.66 -5.75 -3.69
N VAL A 150 5.18 -6.69 -2.90
CA VAL A 150 4.51 -6.45 -1.63
C VAL A 150 5.39 -6.93 -0.49
N VAL A 151 5.56 -6.09 0.51
CA VAL A 151 6.23 -6.42 1.77
C VAL A 151 5.19 -6.37 2.87
N THR A 152 4.83 -7.52 3.43
CA THR A 152 3.90 -7.58 4.57
C THR A 152 4.66 -7.37 5.88
N VAL A 153 4.16 -6.45 6.70
CA VAL A 153 4.73 -6.16 8.01
C VAL A 153 3.79 -6.67 9.08
N HIS A 154 4.18 -7.79 9.69
CA HIS A 154 3.44 -8.46 10.75
C HIS A 154 3.87 -7.98 12.13
N MET A 155 2.92 -7.92 13.04
CA MET A 155 3.10 -7.62 14.46
C MET A 155 1.95 -8.23 15.24
N SER A 156 2.17 -8.61 16.50
CA SER A 156 1.11 -9.10 17.36
C SER A 156 0.05 -8.04 17.62
N ILE A 157 -1.21 -8.46 17.79
CA ILE A 157 -2.32 -7.53 18.07
C ILE A 157 -2.08 -6.79 19.38
N ASP A 158 -1.54 -7.46 20.39
CA ASP A 158 -1.26 -6.87 21.70
C ASP A 158 -0.28 -5.70 21.59
N GLU A 159 0.80 -5.88 20.85
CA GLU A 159 1.77 -4.81 20.59
C GLU A 159 1.22 -3.67 19.74
N ILE A 160 0.37 -4.00 18.75
CA ILE A 160 -0.32 -2.97 17.98
C ILE A 160 -1.21 -2.14 18.89
N GLU A 161 -1.94 -2.76 19.83
CA GLU A 161 -2.76 -2.05 20.81
C GLU A 161 -1.93 -1.13 21.69
N ASP A 162 -0.80 -1.60 22.20
CA ASP A 162 0.12 -0.81 23.04
C ASP A 162 0.70 0.38 22.26
N ARG A 163 1.15 0.16 21.04
CA ARG A 163 1.65 1.24 20.17
C ARG A 163 0.57 2.25 19.79
N LEU A 164 -0.65 1.80 19.54
CA LEU A 164 -1.76 2.68 19.24
C LEU A 164 -2.18 3.49 20.47
N ALA A 165 -2.12 2.90 21.68
CA ALA A 165 -2.39 3.59 22.93
C ALA A 165 -1.33 4.65 23.27
N ALA A 166 -0.05 4.35 23.00
CA ALA A 166 1.07 5.26 23.25
C ALA A 166 1.16 6.44 22.26
N ARG A 167 0.47 6.38 21.11
CA ARG A 167 0.49 7.48 20.14
C ARG A 167 -0.25 8.70 20.66
N LEU A 168 0.47 9.82 20.82
CA LEU A 168 -0.09 11.12 21.18
C LEU A 168 -0.96 11.73 20.06
N SER A 169 -0.73 11.37 18.82
CA SER A 169 -1.46 11.87 17.66
C SER A 169 -2.52 10.87 17.20
N ARG A 170 -3.79 11.24 17.32
CA ARG A 170 -4.95 10.45 16.90
C ARG A 170 -5.12 10.43 15.37
N HIS A 171 -4.16 9.85 14.64
CA HIS A 171 -4.21 9.81 13.18
C HIS A 171 -4.90 8.57 12.61
N SER A 172 -5.15 7.55 13.42
CA SER A 172 -5.85 6.34 13.02
C SER A 172 -7.29 6.35 13.50
N ARG A 173 -8.24 6.07 12.62
CA ARG A 173 -9.67 5.91 12.97
C ARG A 173 -9.92 4.80 13.99
N LEU A 174 -9.00 3.83 14.10
CA LEU A 174 -9.02 2.79 15.12
C LEU A 174 -8.69 3.32 16.53
N GLN A 175 -8.07 4.51 16.61
CA GLN A 175 -7.74 5.16 17.88
C GLN A 175 -8.86 6.05 18.44
N GLU A 176 -9.73 6.56 17.55
CA GLU A 176 -10.49 7.76 17.91
C GLU A 176 -11.66 7.54 18.88
N ARG A 177 -12.25 6.36 19.00
CA ARG A 177 -13.49 6.22 19.79
C ARG A 177 -13.87 4.79 20.20
N LEU A 178 -13.02 3.79 20.05
CA LEU A 178 -13.48 2.43 20.32
C LEU A 178 -13.13 2.00 21.74
N ASP A 179 -14.14 1.48 22.43
CA ASP A 179 -13.96 0.61 23.58
C ASP A 179 -12.83 -0.40 23.28
N PRO A 180 -11.94 -0.71 24.24
CA PRO A 180 -10.82 -1.64 24.03
C PRO A 180 -11.24 -2.99 23.41
N ILE A 181 -12.39 -3.52 23.82
CA ILE A 181 -12.93 -4.80 23.31
C ILE A 181 -13.31 -4.66 21.83
N VAL A 182 -13.99 -3.57 21.47
CA VAL A 182 -14.39 -3.28 20.09
C VAL A 182 -13.16 -3.05 19.22
N ARG A 183 -12.17 -2.32 19.71
CA ARG A 183 -10.90 -2.07 19.01
C ARG A 183 -10.16 -3.37 18.73
N ARG A 184 -10.02 -4.27 19.72
CA ARG A 184 -9.37 -5.57 19.55
C ARG A 184 -10.08 -6.44 18.52
N ARG A 185 -11.40 -6.45 18.51
CA ARG A 185 -12.21 -7.15 17.51
C ARG A 185 -12.00 -6.57 16.09
N GLU A 186 -11.94 -5.26 15.98
CA GLU A 186 -11.65 -4.60 14.69
C GLU A 186 -10.23 -4.88 14.20
N LEU A 187 -9.25 -4.94 15.11
CA LEU A 187 -7.87 -5.33 14.76
C LEU A 187 -7.79 -6.78 14.29
N ALA A 188 -8.46 -7.72 14.99
CA ALA A 188 -8.52 -9.12 14.58
C ALA A 188 -9.14 -9.27 13.19
N ARG A 189 -10.30 -8.64 12.94
CA ARG A 189 -10.92 -8.59 11.62
C ARG A 189 -9.99 -7.97 10.56
N GLY A 190 -9.28 -6.91 10.94
CA GLY A 190 -8.30 -6.26 10.08
C GLY A 190 -7.15 -7.19 9.70
N ALA A 191 -6.68 -8.05 10.63
CA ALA A 191 -5.63 -9.03 10.40
C ALA A 191 -6.09 -10.14 9.44
N GLU A 192 -7.31 -10.68 9.61
CA GLU A 192 -7.91 -11.64 8.69
C GLU A 192 -8.01 -11.07 7.26
N LEU A 193 -8.39 -9.79 7.15
CA LEU A 193 -8.48 -9.10 5.88
C LEU A 193 -7.09 -8.88 5.24
N VAL A 194 -6.04 -8.63 6.03
CA VAL A 194 -4.66 -8.59 5.53
C VAL A 194 -4.30 -9.91 4.87
N GLY A 195 -4.51 -11.05 5.54
CA GLY A 195 -4.25 -12.37 4.98
C GLY A 195 -5.03 -12.64 3.69
N SER A 196 -6.33 -12.30 3.67
CA SER A 196 -7.17 -12.47 2.49
C SER A 196 -6.71 -11.63 1.29
N LEU A 197 -6.28 -10.39 1.52
CA LEU A 197 -5.79 -9.50 0.46
C LEU A 197 -4.40 -9.91 -0.05
N VAL A 198 -3.53 -10.43 0.81
CA VAL A 198 -2.25 -11.00 0.41
C VAL A 198 -2.47 -12.21 -0.49
N ALA A 199 -3.31 -13.16 -0.07
CA ALA A 199 -3.64 -14.34 -0.87
C ALA A 199 -4.27 -13.96 -2.23
N TRP A 200 -5.19 -12.98 -2.23
CA TRP A 200 -5.75 -12.45 -3.47
C TRP A 200 -4.68 -11.86 -4.38
N TRP A 201 -3.77 -11.06 -3.82
CA TRP A 201 -2.71 -10.43 -4.59
C TRP A 201 -1.73 -11.45 -5.17
N GLU A 202 -1.30 -12.45 -4.40
CA GLU A 202 -0.43 -13.54 -4.88
C GLU A 202 -1.05 -14.31 -6.05
N HIS A 203 -2.36 -14.57 -5.97
CA HIS A 203 -3.09 -15.25 -7.06
C HIS A 203 -3.17 -14.41 -8.34
N ASN A 204 -3.26 -13.08 -8.22
CA ASN A 204 -3.48 -12.17 -9.34
C ASN A 204 -2.22 -11.46 -9.81
N ALA A 205 -1.13 -11.47 -9.02
CA ALA A 205 0.13 -10.85 -9.38
C ALA A 205 0.91 -11.74 -10.37
N PRO A 206 1.37 -11.21 -11.49
CA PRO A 206 2.12 -12.00 -12.46
C PRO A 206 3.54 -12.32 -11.95
N GLY A 207 3.85 -13.60 -11.78
CA GLY A 207 5.21 -14.14 -11.51
C GLY A 207 5.55 -14.40 -10.05
N PRO A 208 6.47 -15.33 -9.78
CA PRO A 208 6.86 -15.78 -8.45
C PRO A 208 7.72 -14.76 -7.69
N GLY A 209 7.77 -14.90 -6.37
CA GLY A 209 8.71 -14.20 -5.50
C GLY A 209 8.44 -12.71 -5.30
N ARG A 210 7.19 -12.28 -5.42
CA ARG A 210 6.80 -10.87 -5.28
C ARG A 210 6.30 -10.51 -3.88
N LEU A 211 6.23 -11.47 -2.97
CA LEU A 211 5.90 -11.26 -1.57
C LEU A 211 7.16 -11.40 -0.71
N ILE A 212 7.30 -10.51 0.27
CA ILE A 212 8.27 -10.62 1.37
C ILE A 212 7.50 -10.42 2.66
N GLU A 213 7.75 -11.27 3.64
CA GLU A 213 7.16 -11.17 4.97
C GLU A 213 8.21 -10.69 5.98
N ILE A 214 7.87 -9.66 6.73
CA ILE A 214 8.69 -9.13 7.83
C ILE A 214 7.88 -9.17 9.12
N ARG A 215 8.51 -9.63 10.19
CA ARG A 215 7.96 -9.55 11.55
C ARG A 215 8.65 -8.41 12.30
N ASN A 216 7.86 -7.46 12.76
CA ASN A 216 8.33 -6.34 13.56
C ASN A 216 8.04 -6.57 15.04
N ASP A 217 8.59 -7.67 15.57
CA ASP A 217 8.46 -8.02 16.98
C ASP A 217 9.38 -7.16 17.86
N PRO A 218 9.05 -6.91 19.15
CA PRO A 218 9.93 -6.21 20.08
C PRO A 218 11.30 -6.83 20.20
N GLY A 219 12.32 -6.00 20.27
CA GLY A 219 13.71 -6.44 20.41
C GLY A 219 14.39 -6.90 19.12
N ARG A 220 13.68 -6.91 17.98
CA ARG A 220 14.32 -7.13 16.67
C ARG A 220 15.10 -5.91 16.22
N ASP A 221 16.24 -6.15 15.59
CA ASP A 221 17.02 -5.13 14.90
C ASP A 221 16.32 -4.75 13.56
N LEU A 222 15.41 -3.79 13.65
CA LEU A 222 14.68 -3.32 12.47
C LEU A 222 15.59 -2.63 11.45
N HIS A 223 16.74 -2.10 11.89
CA HIS A 223 17.73 -1.53 10.97
C HIS A 223 18.40 -2.64 10.14
N GLY A 224 18.88 -3.70 10.76
CA GLY A 224 19.45 -4.85 10.05
C GLY A 224 18.45 -5.49 9.09
N GLU A 225 17.17 -5.62 9.51
CA GLU A 225 16.10 -6.12 8.62
C GLU A 225 15.84 -5.17 7.45
N ALA A 226 15.90 -3.85 7.66
CA ALA A 226 15.73 -2.87 6.58
C ALA A 226 16.88 -2.93 5.56
N VAL A 227 18.13 -3.14 6.01
CA VAL A 227 19.28 -3.36 5.12
C VAL A 227 19.06 -4.60 4.27
N ALA A 228 18.74 -5.75 4.88
CA ALA A 228 18.49 -6.99 4.16
C ALA A 228 17.32 -6.87 3.18
N LEU A 229 16.25 -6.17 3.58
CA LEU A 229 15.09 -5.90 2.72
C LEU A 229 15.50 -5.02 1.53
N LEU A 230 16.31 -3.99 1.74
CA LEU A 230 16.77 -3.12 0.67
C LEU A 230 17.56 -3.91 -0.39
N ASP A 231 18.45 -4.80 0.03
CA ASP A 231 19.21 -5.67 -0.88
C ASP A 231 18.26 -6.57 -1.71
N MET A 232 17.24 -7.13 -1.09
CA MET A 232 16.21 -7.91 -1.79
C MET A 232 15.42 -7.07 -2.79
N ILE A 233 15.02 -5.85 -2.42
CA ILE A 233 14.30 -4.91 -3.32
C ILE A 233 15.18 -4.57 -4.53
N VAL A 234 16.44 -4.21 -4.31
CA VAL A 234 17.38 -3.86 -5.38
C VAL A 234 17.60 -5.02 -6.33
N SER A 235 17.83 -6.21 -5.80
CA SER A 235 18.01 -7.41 -6.60
C SER A 235 16.80 -7.70 -7.49
N ARG A 236 15.58 -7.58 -6.95
CA ARG A 236 14.33 -7.80 -7.70
C ARG A 236 14.07 -6.69 -8.72
N ALA A 237 14.37 -5.45 -8.39
CA ALA A 237 14.23 -4.32 -9.30
C ALA A 237 15.18 -4.46 -10.51
N HIS A 238 16.40 -4.95 -10.31
CA HIS A 238 17.34 -5.24 -11.39
C HIS A 238 16.85 -6.39 -12.28
N LEU A 239 16.33 -7.48 -11.69
CA LEU A 239 15.74 -8.60 -12.43
C LEU A 239 14.53 -8.16 -13.27
N ALA A 240 13.67 -7.31 -12.72
CA ALA A 240 12.51 -6.77 -13.43
C ALA A 240 12.90 -5.86 -14.62
N SER A 241 14.06 -5.23 -14.56
CA SER A 241 14.56 -4.31 -15.60
C SER A 241 15.24 -5.00 -16.79
N ARG A 242 15.48 -6.33 -16.72
CA ARG A 242 16.07 -7.08 -17.84
C ARG A 242 15.03 -7.28 -18.96
N PRO A 243 15.39 -7.13 -20.23
CA PRO A 243 14.52 -7.45 -21.36
C PRO A 243 14.05 -8.91 -21.28
N VAL A 244 12.79 -9.15 -21.69
CA VAL A 244 12.16 -10.48 -21.64
C VAL A 244 13.00 -11.56 -22.35
N ALA A 245 13.71 -11.21 -23.44
CA ALA A 245 14.59 -12.12 -24.17
C ALA A 245 15.79 -12.67 -23.37
N GLN A 246 16.12 -12.07 -22.22
CA GLN A 246 17.21 -12.57 -21.33
C GLN A 246 16.68 -13.36 -20.12
N ARG A 247 15.36 -13.50 -19.97
CA ARG A 247 14.77 -14.23 -18.84
C ARG A 247 14.71 -15.73 -19.03
N ASP A 248 14.72 -16.20 -20.29
CA ASP A 248 14.57 -17.63 -20.65
C ASP A 248 15.87 -18.36 -20.93
N GLY A 249 17.03 -17.73 -20.70
CA GLY A 249 18.36 -18.26 -21.09
C GLY A 249 19.19 -18.91 -19.99
N SER A 250 18.63 -19.26 -18.84
CA SER A 250 19.34 -19.96 -17.77
C SER A 250 18.54 -21.17 -17.28
N PHE A 251 18.63 -22.25 -18.05
CA PHE A 251 18.42 -23.62 -17.60
C PHE A 251 19.73 -24.39 -17.67
#